data_b9beca471b4814751305d3b4a40803a1
#
_entry.id   b9beca471b4814751305d3b4a40803a1
#
_cell.length_a   1.000
_cell.length_b   1.000
_cell.length_c   1.000
_cell.angle_alpha   90.00
_cell.angle_beta   90.00
_cell.angle_gamma   90.00
#
_symmetry.space_group_name_H-M   'P 1'
#
loop_
_entity.id
_entity.type
_entity.pdbx_description
1 polymer ?
#
loop_
_entity_poly.entity_id
_entity_poly.type
_entity_poly.pdbx_seq_one_letter_code
_entity_poly.pdbx_strand_id
1 'polypeptide(L)'
;MEKIREFRFYKERFLSFYFEQTPKVQTKIDYILDYTRFKREVPKKFFKKLVSSNGIYEVRVLTSEKSIRILCFKEKEELIVLTNCFVKKSQKTPLKEIRLAEKLKKDYSHGKD
;
A
#
# COMPACT_ATOMS: atom_id res chain seq x y z
N MET A 1 10.46 -10.88 17.21
CA MET A 1 9.56 -9.76 17.47
C MET A 1 8.17 -10.08 16.91
N GLU A 2 7.17 -9.77 17.67
CA GLU A 2 5.81 -10.14 17.30
C GLU A 2 5.26 -9.23 16.21
N LYS A 3 4.58 -9.84 15.23
CA LYS A 3 3.99 -9.11 14.13
C LYS A 3 2.71 -8.39 14.59
N ILE A 4 2.63 -7.08 14.32
CA ILE A 4 1.49 -6.27 14.71
C ILE A 4 0.44 -6.25 13.60
N ARG A 5 0.89 -6.21 12.35
CA ARG A 5 0.00 -6.15 11.19
C ARG A 5 0.36 -7.23 10.21
N GLU A 6 -0.63 -7.59 9.39
CA GLU A 6 -0.45 -8.58 8.35
C GLU A 6 -0.86 -7.96 7.03
N PHE A 7 -0.11 -8.25 5.97
CA PHE A 7 -0.43 -7.79 4.63
C PHE A 7 -0.95 -8.94 3.80
N ARG A 8 -1.98 -8.65 3.00
CA ARG A 8 -2.52 -9.59 2.04
C ARG A 8 -2.48 -8.93 0.67
N PHE A 9 -2.05 -9.69 -0.34
CA PHE A 9 -2.01 -9.17 -1.71
C PHE A 9 -3.30 -9.54 -2.41
N TYR A 10 -3.99 -8.53 -2.94
CA TYR A 10 -5.23 -8.77 -3.67
C TYR A 10 -4.96 -8.60 -5.16
N LYS A 11 -5.15 -9.69 -5.92
CA LYS A 11 -4.82 -9.76 -7.32
C LYS A 11 -3.32 -9.54 -7.50
N GLU A 12 -2.89 -9.16 -8.71
CA GLU A 12 -1.46 -9.19 -8.99
C GLU A 12 -0.82 -7.82 -9.20
N ARG A 13 -1.58 -6.75 -8.98
CA ARG A 13 -1.07 -5.41 -9.30
C ARG A 13 0.18 -5.05 -8.50
N PHE A 14 0.16 -5.29 -7.19
CA PHE A 14 1.33 -4.99 -6.39
C PHE A 14 2.51 -5.87 -6.77
N LEU A 15 2.29 -7.17 -6.88
CA LEU A 15 3.38 -8.10 -7.19
C LEU A 15 3.97 -7.83 -8.57
N SER A 16 3.12 -7.52 -9.56
CA SER A 16 3.63 -7.17 -10.89
C SER A 16 4.52 -5.94 -10.83
N PHE A 17 4.09 -4.92 -10.11
CA PHE A 17 4.90 -3.71 -9.93
C PHE A 17 6.21 -4.04 -9.24
N TYR A 18 6.12 -4.81 -8.15
CA TYR A 18 7.28 -5.14 -7.32
C TYR A 18 8.35 -5.87 -8.12
N PHE A 19 7.96 -6.87 -8.90
CA PHE A 19 8.93 -7.67 -9.63
C PHE A 19 9.53 -6.92 -10.82
N GLU A 20 8.95 -5.80 -11.22
CA GLU A 20 9.54 -4.94 -12.25
C GLU A 20 10.59 -3.98 -11.70
N GLN A 21 10.71 -3.88 -10.39
CA GLN A 21 11.63 -2.94 -9.78
C GLN A 21 13.02 -3.54 -9.63
N THR A 22 14.03 -2.65 -9.52
CA THR A 22 15.40 -3.11 -9.27
C THR A 22 15.50 -3.72 -7.87
N PRO A 23 16.51 -4.55 -7.62
CA PRO A 23 16.71 -5.11 -6.27
C PRO A 23 16.81 -4.03 -5.19
N LYS A 24 17.43 -2.90 -5.52
CA LYS A 24 17.58 -1.81 -4.56
C LYS A 24 16.21 -1.24 -4.16
N VAL A 25 15.33 -1.05 -5.14
CA VAL A 25 13.98 -0.54 -4.87
C VAL A 25 13.17 -1.59 -4.12
N GLN A 26 13.29 -2.86 -4.52
CA GLN A 26 12.60 -3.95 -3.82
C GLN A 26 13.00 -4.00 -2.35
N THR A 27 14.28 -3.84 -2.07
CA THR A 27 14.78 -3.84 -0.69
C THR A 27 14.13 -2.73 0.12
N LYS A 28 13.97 -1.55 -0.48
CA LYS A 28 13.35 -0.43 0.23
C LYS A 28 11.86 -0.70 0.47
N ILE A 29 11.17 -1.27 -0.51
CA ILE A 29 9.77 -1.65 -0.34
C ILE A 29 9.64 -2.66 0.80
N ASP A 30 10.50 -3.69 0.78
CA ASP A 30 10.49 -4.71 1.84
C ASP A 30 10.70 -4.08 3.21
N TYR A 31 11.64 -3.14 3.30
CA TYR A 31 11.95 -2.48 4.56
C TYR A 31 10.73 -1.73 5.10
N ILE A 32 10.05 -0.96 4.25
CA ILE A 32 8.90 -0.18 4.69
C ILE A 32 7.73 -1.08 5.08
N LEU A 33 7.50 -2.15 4.30
CA LEU A 33 6.43 -3.09 4.65
C LEU A 33 6.73 -3.80 5.98
N ASP A 34 7.99 -4.19 6.19
CA ASP A 34 8.37 -4.82 7.45
C ASP A 34 8.25 -3.85 8.62
N TYR A 35 8.66 -2.61 8.40
CA TYR A 35 8.51 -1.59 9.43
C TYR A 35 7.04 -1.50 9.86
N THR A 36 6.13 -1.48 8.88
CA THR A 36 4.70 -1.39 9.15
C THR A 36 4.18 -2.65 9.83
N ARG A 37 4.74 -3.81 9.49
CA ARG A 37 4.31 -5.07 10.12
C ARG A 37 4.65 -5.13 11.60
N PHE A 38 5.84 -4.67 11.96
CA PHE A 38 6.39 -4.94 13.29
C PHE A 38 6.36 -3.77 14.26
N LYS A 39 6.09 -2.55 13.80
CA LYS A 39 6.03 -1.38 14.66
C LYS A 39 4.58 -0.99 14.91
N ARG A 40 4.22 -0.82 16.17
CA ARG A 40 2.85 -0.43 16.52
C ARG A 40 2.53 0.97 16.01
N GLU A 41 3.47 1.91 16.25
CA GLU A 41 3.32 3.29 15.79
C GLU A 41 4.06 3.48 14.51
N VAL A 42 3.35 3.81 13.43
CA VAL A 42 3.95 4.04 12.12
C VAL A 42 3.74 5.49 11.73
N PRO A 43 4.83 6.25 11.52
CA PRO A 43 4.69 7.66 11.14
C PRO A 43 3.90 7.83 9.84
N LYS A 44 3.19 8.96 9.74
CA LYS A 44 2.38 9.25 8.56
C LYS A 44 3.22 9.36 7.29
N LYS A 45 4.51 9.61 7.41
CA LYS A 45 5.37 9.64 6.23
C LYS A 45 5.54 8.27 5.59
N PHE A 46 5.19 7.20 6.31
CA PHE A 46 5.27 5.84 5.79
C PHE A 46 3.89 5.23 5.55
N PHE A 47 2.89 5.57 6.36
CA PHE A 47 1.59 4.92 6.30
C PHE A 47 0.53 5.92 6.73
N LYS A 48 -0.39 6.27 5.81
CA LYS A 48 -1.31 7.36 6.02
C LYS A 48 -2.67 7.07 5.39
N LYS A 49 -3.73 7.44 6.11
CA LYS A 49 -5.08 7.37 5.55
C LYS A 49 -5.28 8.53 4.59
N LEU A 50 -5.84 8.25 3.43
CA LEU A 50 -6.12 9.28 2.43
C LEU A 50 -7.45 9.95 2.75
N VAL A 51 -7.41 11.27 2.95
CA VAL A 51 -8.60 12.07 3.18
C VAL A 51 -9.48 12.01 1.93
N SER A 52 -10.78 12.08 2.12
CA SER A 52 -11.75 12.09 1.00
C SER A 52 -11.74 10.78 0.22
N SER A 53 -11.25 9.71 0.81
CA SER A 53 -11.35 8.38 0.22
C SER A 53 -12.24 7.50 1.09
N ASN A 54 -12.73 6.43 0.50
CA ASN A 54 -13.55 5.46 1.21
C ASN A 54 -12.65 4.42 1.87
N GLY A 55 -11.93 4.85 2.91
CA GLY A 55 -11.14 3.93 3.72
C GLY A 55 -9.84 3.47 3.07
N ILE A 56 -9.28 4.28 2.18
CA ILE A 56 -8.02 3.93 1.51
C ILE A 56 -6.86 4.54 2.27
N TYR A 57 -5.83 3.73 2.47
CA TYR A 57 -4.55 4.15 3.07
C TYR A 57 -3.47 4.05 2.00
N GLU A 58 -2.37 4.73 2.23
CA GLU A 58 -1.21 4.61 1.35
C GLU A 58 0.03 4.31 2.16
N VAL A 59 0.81 3.35 1.67
CA VAL A 59 2.16 3.07 2.16
C VAL A 59 3.09 3.87 1.27
N ARG A 60 3.96 4.66 1.88
CA ARG A 60 4.84 5.59 1.16
C ARG A 60 6.26 5.08 1.19
N VAL A 61 6.82 4.83 0.01
CA VAL A 61 8.18 4.33 -0.14
C VAL A 61 8.96 5.35 -0.95
N LEU A 62 9.98 5.94 -0.33
CA LEU A 62 10.80 6.96 -0.97
C LEU A 62 12.20 6.40 -1.19
N THR A 63 12.63 6.38 -2.44
CA THR A 63 14.00 6.01 -2.79
C THR A 63 14.69 7.25 -3.36
N SER A 64 15.99 7.11 -3.67
CA SER A 64 16.72 8.23 -4.27
C SER A 64 16.21 8.60 -5.66
N GLU A 65 15.50 7.68 -6.31
CA GLU A 65 15.05 7.86 -7.69
C GLU A 65 13.54 7.95 -7.84
N LYS A 66 12.79 7.36 -6.93
CA LYS A 66 11.35 7.22 -7.10
C LYS A 66 10.61 7.48 -5.82
N SER A 67 9.41 8.01 -5.96
CA SER A 67 8.44 8.13 -4.88
C SER A 67 7.32 7.13 -5.20
N ILE A 68 7.22 6.08 -4.41
CA ILE A 68 6.29 4.99 -4.67
C ILE A 68 5.14 5.05 -3.68
N ARG A 69 3.94 4.78 -4.14
CA ARG A 69 2.76 4.69 -3.30
C ARG A 69 2.11 3.33 -3.49
N ILE A 70 1.86 2.65 -2.38
CA ILE A 70 1.14 1.39 -2.39
C ILE A 70 -0.19 1.64 -1.70
N LEU A 71 -1.28 1.54 -2.44
CA LEU A 71 -2.60 1.80 -1.87
C LEU A 71 -3.15 0.52 -1.26
N CYS A 72 -3.95 0.68 -0.22
CA CYS A 72 -4.41 -0.46 0.55
C CYS A 72 -5.63 -0.06 1.38
N PHE A 73 -6.26 -1.06 1.99
CA PHE A 73 -7.34 -0.81 2.91
C PHE A 73 -7.25 -1.81 4.06
N LYS A 74 -7.91 -1.50 5.17
CA LYS A 74 -7.94 -2.39 6.32
C LYS A 74 -9.17 -3.28 6.21
N GLU A 75 -8.95 -4.57 6.13
CA GLU A 75 -10.06 -5.52 6.22
C GLU A 75 -10.46 -5.67 7.68
N LYS A 76 -9.46 -5.75 8.55
CA LYS A 76 -9.60 -5.70 9.99
C LYS A 76 -8.53 -4.74 10.49
N GLU A 77 -8.59 -4.39 11.78
CA GLU A 77 -7.67 -3.42 12.33
C GLU A 77 -6.21 -3.73 11.99
N GLU A 78 -5.84 -5.00 12.03
CA GLU A 78 -4.46 -5.42 11.82
C GLU A 78 -4.24 -6.23 10.55
N LEU A 79 -5.24 -6.27 9.67
CA LEU A 79 -5.12 -6.97 8.39
C LEU A 79 -5.28 -5.96 7.27
N ILE A 80 -4.19 -5.73 6.55
CA ILE A 80 -4.10 -4.72 5.50
C ILE A 80 -4.08 -5.43 4.15
N VAL A 81 -4.96 -5.03 3.24
CA VAL A 81 -5.04 -5.61 1.90
C VAL A 81 -4.43 -4.62 0.92
N LEU A 82 -3.35 -5.03 0.24
CA LEU A 82 -2.68 -4.20 -0.76
C LEU A 82 -3.43 -4.30 -2.09
N THR A 83 -3.67 -3.16 -2.72
CA THR A 83 -4.41 -3.11 -3.97
C THR A 83 -3.53 -2.70 -5.14
N ASN A 84 -3.36 -1.41 -5.39
CA ASN A 84 -2.57 -0.94 -6.53
C ASN A 84 -1.38 -0.14 -6.08
N CYS A 85 -0.40 -0.06 -6.96
CA CYS A 85 0.90 0.51 -6.64
C CYS A 85 1.39 1.30 -7.84
N PHE A 86 2.03 2.44 -7.62
CA PHE A 86 2.45 3.29 -8.72
C PHE A 86 3.57 4.22 -8.30
N VAL A 87 4.26 4.79 -9.29
CA VAL A 87 5.27 5.84 -9.05
C VAL A 87 4.54 7.17 -9.05
N LYS A 88 4.69 7.90 -7.96
CA LYS A 88 4.03 9.21 -7.81
C LYS A 88 4.86 10.28 -8.49
N LYS A 89 4.24 11.03 -9.38
CA LYS A 89 4.92 12.07 -10.15
C LYS A 89 4.41 13.48 -9.88
N SER A 90 3.40 13.61 -9.01
CA SER A 90 2.82 14.91 -8.68
C SER A 90 2.71 15.07 -7.18
N GLN A 91 2.29 16.25 -6.73
CA GLN A 91 2.18 16.55 -5.30
C GLN A 91 1.12 15.69 -4.62
N LYS A 92 0.02 15.45 -5.31
CA LYS A 92 -1.09 14.70 -4.74
C LYS A 92 -1.18 13.31 -5.34
N THR A 93 -1.69 12.36 -4.57
CA THR A 93 -2.01 11.04 -5.09
C THR A 93 -3.10 11.19 -6.15
N PRO A 94 -2.87 10.69 -7.37
CA PRO A 94 -3.85 10.87 -8.45
C PRO A 94 -5.20 10.27 -8.08
N LEU A 95 -6.25 11.03 -8.37
CA LEU A 95 -7.60 10.61 -8.03
C LEU A 95 -7.97 9.28 -8.70
N LYS A 96 -7.49 9.05 -9.91
CA LYS A 96 -7.79 7.79 -10.63
C LYS A 96 -7.23 6.59 -9.87
N GLU A 97 -6.07 6.74 -9.22
CA GLU A 97 -5.50 5.65 -8.44
C GLU A 97 -6.32 5.39 -7.19
N ILE A 98 -6.79 6.45 -6.54
CA ILE A 98 -7.64 6.31 -5.37
C ILE A 98 -8.95 5.60 -5.76
N ARG A 99 -9.56 6.01 -6.87
CA ARG A 99 -10.80 5.39 -7.34
C ARG A 99 -10.60 3.92 -7.68
N LEU A 100 -9.44 3.57 -8.27
CA LEU A 100 -9.13 2.17 -8.55
C LEU A 100 -9.03 1.38 -7.24
N ALA A 101 -8.35 1.94 -6.25
CA ALA A 101 -8.22 1.27 -4.96
C ALA A 101 -9.59 1.05 -4.31
N GLU A 102 -10.47 2.05 -4.40
CA GLU A 102 -11.82 1.94 -3.87
C GLU A 102 -12.61 0.84 -4.59
N LYS A 103 -12.45 0.75 -5.90
CA LYS A 103 -13.10 -0.28 -6.68
C LYS A 103 -12.60 -1.66 -6.30
N LEU A 104 -11.29 -1.79 -6.15
CA LEU A 104 -10.69 -3.07 -5.77
C LEU A 104 -11.11 -3.48 -4.36
N LYS A 105 -11.24 -2.53 -3.46
CA LYS A 105 -11.75 -2.79 -2.11
C LYS A 105 -13.17 -3.35 -2.18
N LYS A 106 -14.01 -2.74 -3.00
CA LYS A 106 -15.39 -3.18 -3.16
C LYS A 106 -15.45 -4.57 -3.77
N ASP A 107 -14.64 -4.81 -4.80
CA ASP A 107 -14.57 -6.12 -5.45
C ASP A 107 -14.12 -7.19 -4.45
N TYR A 108 -13.14 -6.87 -3.64
CA TYR A 108 -12.64 -7.79 -2.61
C TYR A 108 -13.74 -8.19 -1.65
N SER A 109 -14.49 -7.19 -1.17
CA SER A 109 -15.58 -7.44 -0.22
C SER A 109 -16.68 -8.31 -0.82
N HIS A 110 -17.01 -8.07 -2.09
CA HIS A 110 -18.06 -8.84 -2.77
C HIS A 110 -17.60 -10.22 -3.17
N GLY A 111 -16.32 -10.39 -3.44
CA GLY A 111 -15.80 -11.68 -3.89
C GLY A 111 -15.42 -12.65 -2.79
N LYS A 112 -15.66 -12.29 -1.54
CA LYS A 112 -15.27 -13.14 -0.42
C LYS A 112 -16.25 -14.24 -0.11
N ASP A 113 -17.39 -14.23 -0.72
CA ASP A 113 -18.42 -15.24 -0.44
C ASP A 113 -18.05 -16.64 -0.87
#